data_73658d658529e52e6bc5d99f6bf6842d
#
_entry.id   73658d658529e52e6bc5d99f6bf6842d
#
_cell.length_a   1.000
_cell.length_b   1.000
_cell.length_c   1.000
_cell.angle_alpha   90.00
_cell.angle_beta   90.00
_cell.angle_gamma   90.00
#
_symmetry.space_group_name_H-M   'P 1'
#
loop_
_entity.id
_entity.type
_entity.pdbx_description
1 polymer ?
#
loop_
_entity_poly.entity_id
_entity_poly.type
_entity_poly.pdbx_seq_one_letter_code
_entity_poly.pdbx_strand_id
1 'polypeptide(L)'
;MTIFEKIIAREIPAKIVWEDDDAVAFEDVNPQAPVHVLIVPKKVIPRLAEAKDSDRAILGKLLLAAGQIAKKLDLTGGYRVVINNGPDAGESVPHLHVHLLGKRALAWPPG
;
A
#
# COMPACT_ATOMS: atom_id res chain seq x y z
N MET A 1 0.67 -13.78 -12.92
CA MET A 1 -0.24 -12.85 -12.23
C MET A 1 0.08 -12.83 -10.75
N THR A 2 0.32 -11.65 -10.18
CA THR A 2 0.61 -11.54 -8.75
C THR A 2 -0.64 -11.74 -7.90
N ILE A 3 -0.46 -12.00 -6.60
CA ILE A 3 -1.59 -12.10 -5.66
C ILE A 3 -2.41 -10.81 -5.63
N PHE A 4 -1.77 -9.64 -5.81
CA PHE A 4 -2.49 -8.36 -5.81
C PHE A 4 -3.33 -8.19 -7.08
N GLU A 5 -2.84 -8.65 -8.23
CA GLU A 5 -3.65 -8.67 -9.45
C GLU A 5 -4.89 -9.54 -9.27
N LYS A 6 -4.75 -10.67 -8.59
CA LYS A 6 -5.89 -11.55 -8.28
C LYS A 6 -6.90 -10.88 -7.35
N ILE A 7 -6.44 -10.12 -6.38
CA ILE A 7 -7.32 -9.33 -5.49
C ILE A 7 -8.05 -8.26 -6.29
N ILE A 8 -7.35 -7.53 -7.15
CA ILE A 8 -7.94 -6.50 -8.01
C ILE A 8 -9.03 -7.10 -8.91
N ALA A 9 -8.78 -8.29 -9.47
CA ALA A 9 -9.72 -8.99 -10.33
C ALA A 9 -10.83 -9.72 -9.56
N ARG A 10 -10.85 -9.65 -8.23
CA ARG A 10 -11.82 -10.34 -7.37
C ARG A 10 -11.74 -11.87 -7.49
N GLU A 11 -10.60 -12.41 -7.86
CA GLU A 11 -10.39 -13.86 -7.95
C GLU A 11 -10.10 -14.50 -6.60
N ILE A 12 -9.51 -13.71 -5.67
CA ILE A 12 -9.29 -14.13 -4.29
C ILE A 12 -9.85 -13.06 -3.35
N PRO A 13 -10.32 -13.46 -2.14
CA PRO A 13 -10.91 -12.51 -1.20
C PRO A 13 -9.86 -11.61 -0.56
N ALA A 14 -10.28 -10.38 -0.23
CA ALA A 14 -9.51 -9.45 0.57
C ALA A 14 -10.48 -8.48 1.24
N LYS A 15 -10.09 -7.94 2.40
CA LYS A 15 -10.91 -6.96 3.09
C LYS A 15 -10.57 -5.57 2.55
N ILE A 16 -11.31 -5.15 1.54
CA ILE A 16 -11.13 -3.88 0.86
C ILE A 16 -11.67 -2.76 1.75
N VAL A 17 -10.83 -1.75 1.99
CA VAL A 17 -11.19 -0.59 2.83
C VAL A 17 -11.36 0.69 2.02
N TRP A 18 -10.86 0.72 0.79
CA TRP A 18 -10.93 1.88 -0.08
C TRP A 18 -10.66 1.46 -1.54
N GLU A 19 -11.29 2.13 -2.49
CA GLU A 19 -11.08 1.86 -3.92
C GLU A 19 -11.52 3.05 -4.75
N ASP A 20 -10.79 3.30 -5.85
CA ASP A 20 -11.24 4.18 -6.92
C ASP A 20 -10.86 3.56 -8.28
N ASP A 21 -10.92 4.34 -9.36
CA ASP A 21 -10.64 3.83 -10.71
C ASP A 21 -9.18 3.39 -10.88
N ASP A 22 -8.25 3.96 -10.11
CA ASP A 22 -6.81 3.77 -10.31
C ASP A 22 -6.15 2.87 -9.28
N ALA A 23 -6.75 2.72 -8.10
CA ALA A 23 -6.11 2.03 -6.99
C ALA A 23 -7.13 1.35 -6.08
N VAL A 24 -6.64 0.38 -5.32
CA VAL A 24 -7.43 -0.31 -4.30
C VAL A 24 -6.59 -0.47 -3.03
N ALA A 25 -7.24 -0.41 -1.89
CA ALA A 25 -6.59 -0.60 -0.59
C ALA A 25 -7.31 -1.69 0.20
N PHE A 26 -6.53 -2.58 0.81
CA PHE A 26 -7.06 -3.70 1.58
C PHE A 26 -6.16 -4.00 2.77
N GLU A 27 -6.72 -4.67 3.79
CA GLU A 27 -5.97 -5.02 4.98
C GLU A 27 -4.92 -6.08 4.67
N ASP A 28 -3.71 -5.92 5.25
CA ASP A 28 -2.67 -6.93 5.19
C ASP A 28 -3.11 -8.15 6.02
N VAL A 29 -2.94 -9.34 5.47
CA VAL A 29 -3.32 -10.59 6.16
C VAL A 29 -2.36 -10.96 7.29
N ASN A 30 -1.17 -10.34 7.30
CA ASN A 30 -0.18 -10.51 8.37
C ASN A 30 0.16 -9.13 8.95
N PRO A 31 -0.77 -8.48 9.67
CA PRO A 31 -0.61 -7.10 10.09
C PRO A 31 0.53 -6.93 11.09
N GLN A 32 1.31 -5.87 10.88
CA GLN A 32 2.42 -5.49 11.75
C GLN A 32 2.06 -4.33 12.67
N ALA A 33 0.81 -3.90 12.63
CA ALA A 33 0.23 -2.86 13.47
C ALA A 33 -1.27 -3.09 13.54
N PRO A 34 -1.99 -2.51 14.54
CA PRO A 34 -3.45 -2.64 14.61
C PRO A 34 -4.17 -2.16 13.35
N VAL A 35 -3.61 -1.16 12.67
CA VAL A 35 -3.99 -0.80 11.30
C VAL A 35 -2.78 -1.04 10.40
N HIS A 36 -2.94 -1.94 9.44
CA HIS A 36 -1.94 -2.23 8.43
C HIS A 36 -2.66 -2.46 7.10
N VAL A 37 -2.64 -1.44 6.25
CA VAL A 37 -3.34 -1.42 4.96
C VAL A 37 -2.32 -1.37 3.84
N LEU A 38 -2.59 -2.10 2.77
CA LEU A 38 -1.82 -2.05 1.53
C LEU A 38 -2.61 -1.27 0.49
N ILE A 39 -1.96 -0.29 -0.14
CA ILE A 39 -2.56 0.52 -1.20
C ILE A 39 -1.81 0.17 -2.48
N VAL A 40 -2.54 -0.35 -3.48
CA VAL A 40 -1.93 -0.84 -4.71
C VAL A 40 -2.56 -0.17 -5.93
N PRO A 41 -1.76 0.19 -6.94
CA PRO A 41 -2.31 0.66 -8.21
C PRO A 41 -2.92 -0.50 -8.98
N LYS A 42 -4.01 -0.26 -9.71
CA LYS A 42 -4.59 -1.28 -10.60
C LYS A 42 -3.67 -1.55 -11.78
N LYS A 43 -2.91 -0.55 -12.24
CA LYS A 43 -1.84 -0.75 -13.21
C LYS A 43 -0.68 -1.49 -12.55
N VAL A 44 -0.17 -2.52 -13.21
CA VAL A 44 0.98 -3.26 -12.68
C VAL A 44 2.26 -2.47 -12.88
N ILE A 45 2.83 -2.01 -11.78
CA ILE A 45 4.18 -1.42 -11.71
C ILE A 45 4.93 -2.35 -10.77
N PRO A 46 5.95 -3.08 -11.21
CA PRO A 46 6.57 -4.11 -10.35
C PRO A 46 7.17 -3.55 -9.06
N ARG A 47 7.85 -2.41 -9.14
CA ARG A 47 8.49 -1.76 -7.99
C ARG A 47 8.81 -0.31 -8.31
N LEU A 48 9.12 0.45 -7.29
CA LEU A 48 9.39 1.88 -7.41
C LEU A 48 10.52 2.19 -8.42
N ALA A 49 11.58 1.39 -8.41
CA ALA A 49 12.72 1.59 -9.32
C ALA A 49 12.34 1.41 -10.80
N GLU A 50 11.24 0.72 -11.09
CA GLU A 50 10.77 0.52 -12.46
C GLU A 50 9.62 1.45 -12.85
N ALA A 51 9.23 2.36 -11.96
CA ALA A 51 8.25 3.39 -12.28
C ALA A 51 8.85 4.39 -13.28
N LYS A 52 8.00 4.94 -14.13
CA LYS A 52 8.37 5.87 -15.20
C LYS A 52 7.75 7.25 -14.93
N ASP A 53 8.20 8.27 -15.65
CA ASP A 53 7.61 9.60 -15.55
C ASP A 53 6.11 9.59 -15.83
N SER A 54 5.65 8.70 -16.73
CA SER A 54 4.23 8.54 -17.05
C SER A 54 3.42 7.98 -15.88
N ASP A 55 4.07 7.43 -14.84
CA ASP A 55 3.41 6.91 -13.64
C ASP A 55 3.24 7.96 -12.55
N ARG A 56 3.65 9.20 -12.80
CA ARG A 56 3.65 10.29 -11.82
C ARG A 56 2.29 10.49 -11.16
N ALA A 57 1.23 10.53 -11.95
CA ALA A 57 -0.13 10.76 -11.43
C ALA A 57 -0.58 9.60 -10.54
N ILE A 58 -0.29 8.36 -10.93
CA ILE A 58 -0.65 7.17 -10.15
C ILE A 58 0.12 7.14 -8.83
N LEU A 59 1.43 7.41 -8.87
CA LEU A 59 2.26 7.44 -7.66
C LEU A 59 1.77 8.50 -6.67
N GLY A 60 1.46 9.70 -7.17
CA GLY A 60 0.89 10.77 -6.36
C GLY A 60 -0.45 10.36 -5.75
N LYS A 61 -1.29 9.67 -6.52
CA LYS A 61 -2.58 9.17 -6.03
C LYS A 61 -2.42 8.19 -4.88
N LEU A 62 -1.44 7.28 -4.95
CA LEU A 62 -1.22 6.32 -3.86
C LEU A 62 -0.89 7.03 -2.54
N LEU A 63 -0.07 8.07 -2.59
CA LEU A 63 0.29 8.84 -1.40
C LEU A 63 -0.89 9.67 -0.88
N LEU A 64 -1.65 10.29 -1.77
CA LEU A 64 -2.85 11.03 -1.38
C LEU A 64 -3.89 10.08 -0.78
N ALA A 65 -4.06 8.89 -1.37
CA ALA A 65 -4.95 7.88 -0.84
C ALA A 65 -4.55 7.44 0.57
N ALA A 66 -3.25 7.31 0.84
CA ALA A 66 -2.77 6.97 2.19
C ALA A 66 -3.27 7.98 3.22
N GLY A 67 -3.18 9.27 2.93
CA GLY A 67 -3.69 10.32 3.82
C GLY A 67 -5.20 10.27 3.99
N GLN A 68 -5.95 10.02 2.91
CA GLN A 68 -7.40 9.90 2.95
C GLN A 68 -7.85 8.69 3.77
N ILE A 69 -7.20 7.55 3.57
CA ILE A 69 -7.51 6.31 4.31
C ILE A 69 -7.16 6.49 5.78
N ALA A 70 -6.02 7.11 6.09
CA ALA A 70 -5.62 7.39 7.46
C ALA A 70 -6.68 8.21 8.19
N LYS A 71 -7.24 9.21 7.52
CA LYS A 71 -8.32 10.02 8.07
C LYS A 71 -9.58 9.21 8.30
N LYS A 72 -9.96 8.39 7.32
CA LYS A 72 -11.12 7.50 7.42
C LYS A 72 -11.02 6.52 8.58
N LEU A 73 -9.80 6.04 8.86
CA LEU A 73 -9.53 5.05 9.92
C LEU A 73 -9.12 5.70 11.25
N ASP A 74 -9.25 7.02 11.36
CA ASP A 74 -8.95 7.77 12.60
C ASP A 74 -7.51 7.58 13.09
N LEU A 75 -6.53 7.65 12.21
CA LEU A 75 -5.12 7.57 12.58
C LEU A 75 -4.63 8.93 13.10
N THR A 76 -5.28 9.45 14.12
CA THR A 76 -5.05 10.80 14.63
C THR A 76 -3.74 10.95 15.39
N GLY A 77 -3.20 9.84 15.89
CA GLY A 77 -1.90 9.84 16.60
C GLY A 77 -0.70 9.83 15.67
N GLY A 78 -0.95 9.73 14.37
CA GLY A 78 0.09 9.61 13.36
C GLY A 78 0.13 8.24 12.72
N TYR A 79 0.89 8.12 11.65
CA TYR A 79 1.01 6.87 10.90
C TYR A 79 2.31 6.86 10.12
N ARG A 80 2.70 5.68 9.65
CA ARG A 80 3.88 5.54 8.81
C ARG A 80 3.48 4.97 7.45
N VAL A 81 4.12 5.49 6.41
CA VAL A 81 3.97 5.01 5.04
C VAL A 81 5.30 4.40 4.62
N VAL A 82 5.25 3.18 4.07
CA VAL A 82 6.44 2.45 3.67
C VAL A 82 6.26 1.90 2.26
N ILE A 83 7.29 2.06 1.44
CA ILE A 83 7.39 1.42 0.13
C ILE A 83 8.71 0.65 0.12
N ASN A 84 8.64 -0.67 -0.06
CA ASN A 84 9.82 -1.52 -0.11
C ASN A 84 10.21 -1.79 -1.56
N ASN A 85 11.49 -1.59 -1.89
CA ASN A 85 12.01 -1.84 -3.22
C ASN A 85 13.24 -2.72 -3.12
N GLY A 86 13.14 -3.92 -3.65
CA GLY A 86 14.26 -4.85 -3.73
C GLY A 86 14.43 -5.73 -2.50
N PRO A 87 15.35 -6.72 -2.61
CA PRO A 87 15.50 -7.75 -1.57
C PRO A 87 15.98 -7.21 -0.22
N ASP A 88 16.87 -6.24 -0.20
CA ASP A 88 17.38 -5.68 1.06
C ASP A 88 16.30 -4.92 1.83
N ALA A 89 15.28 -4.44 1.15
CA ALA A 89 14.14 -3.77 1.78
C ALA A 89 13.03 -4.75 2.20
N GLY A 90 13.15 -6.03 1.82
CA GLY A 90 12.13 -7.03 2.12
C GLY A 90 10.96 -7.01 1.15
N GLU A 91 11.20 -6.62 -0.11
CA GLU A 91 10.15 -6.67 -1.14
C GLU A 91 9.65 -8.10 -1.28
N SER A 92 8.33 -8.31 -1.15
CA SER A 92 7.70 -9.63 -1.18
C SER A 92 6.91 -9.91 -2.45
N VAL A 93 6.24 -8.91 -3.02
CA VAL A 93 5.39 -9.06 -4.20
C VAL A 93 5.81 -8.05 -5.26
N PRO A 94 6.07 -8.49 -6.52
CA PRO A 94 6.46 -7.59 -7.60
C PRO A 94 5.25 -6.86 -8.20
N HIS A 95 4.55 -6.14 -7.36
CA HIS A 95 3.46 -5.24 -7.66
C HIS A 95 3.56 -4.13 -6.61
N LEU A 96 3.94 -2.94 -7.04
CA LEU A 96 4.15 -1.80 -6.16
C LEU A 96 3.01 -1.67 -5.16
N HIS A 97 3.34 -1.54 -3.90
CA HIS A 97 2.35 -1.34 -2.85
C HIS A 97 2.89 -0.43 -1.77
N VAL A 98 1.98 0.36 -1.22
CA VAL A 98 2.26 1.30 -0.15
C VAL A 98 1.68 0.73 1.12
N HIS A 99 2.53 0.50 2.12
CA HIS A 99 2.08 0.11 3.46
C HIS A 99 1.65 1.36 4.22
N LEU A 100 0.49 1.29 4.86
CA LEU A 100 0.00 2.29 5.79
C LEU A 100 -0.14 1.62 7.15
N LEU A 101 0.65 2.07 8.14
CA LEU A 101 0.69 1.46 9.47
C LEU A 101 0.33 2.51 10.53
N GLY A 102 -0.57 2.14 11.44
CA GLY A 102 -1.00 3.05 12.48
C GLY A 102 -1.57 2.35 13.71
N LYS A 103 -2.00 3.15 14.66
CA LYS A 103 -2.57 2.71 15.93
C LYS A 103 -1.54 2.08 16.88
N ARG A 104 -0.26 2.30 16.65
CA ARG A 104 0.82 2.02 17.60
C ARG A 104 2.00 2.94 17.37
N ALA A 105 2.85 3.09 18.36
CA ALA A 105 4.10 3.82 18.21
C ALA A 105 5.07 3.03 17.33
N LEU A 106 5.72 3.72 16.41
CA LEU A 106 6.71 3.16 15.50
C LEU A 106 8.04 3.85 15.77
N ALA A 107 9.07 3.05 16.01
CA ALA A 107 10.37 3.55 16.43
C ALA A 107 11.20 4.11 15.26
N TRP A 108 12.25 4.81 15.60
CA TRP A 108 13.27 5.24 14.67
C TRP A 108 14.62 4.72 15.17
N PRO A 109 15.49 4.15 14.30
CA PRO A 109 15.34 4.00 12.85
C PRO A 109 14.22 3.03 12.45
N PRO A 110 13.74 3.10 11.18
CA PRO A 110 12.55 2.37 10.74
C PRO A 110 12.74 0.87 10.48
N GLY A 111 13.91 0.36 10.69
CA GLY A 111 14.15 -1.06 10.44
C GLY A 111 15.21 -1.67 11.32
#